data_785b68b4dfe55681ab12e376a5ba931c
#
_entry.id   785b68b4dfe55681ab12e376a5ba931c
#
_cell.length_a   1.000
_cell.length_b   1.000
_cell.length_c   1.000
_cell.angle_alpha   90.00
_cell.angle_beta   90.00
_cell.angle_gamma   90.00
#
_symmetry.space_group_name_H-M   'P 1'
#
loop_
_entity.id
_entity.type
_entity.pdbx_description
1 polymer ?
#
loop_
_entity_poly.entity_id
_entity_poly.type
_entity_poly.pdbx_seq_one_letter_code
_entity_poly.pdbx_strand_id
1 'polypeptide(L)' 'MKRCTFLVRGINVGGRNRVVMEKFCHDLEKLGFKNVSSFINSGIFFFDSPMMKEELLLAIEEFLNMSYAFINVFSLFT' A
#
# COMPACT_ATOMS: atom_id res chain seq x y z
N MET A 1 16.31 8.29 -0.55
CA MET A 1 14.92 7.79 -0.45
C MET A 1 14.33 8.13 0.92
N LYS A 2 13.04 8.33 0.97
CA LYS A 2 12.34 8.60 2.22
C LYS A 2 11.61 7.35 2.67
N ARG A 3 11.58 7.10 3.97
CA ARG A 3 10.75 6.05 4.54
C ARG A 3 9.31 6.54 4.59
N CYS A 4 8.41 5.78 3.99
CA CYS A 4 7.01 6.16 3.87
C CYS A 4 6.13 5.12 4.56
N THR A 5 4.98 5.58 5.04
CA THR A 5 3.99 4.72 5.66
C THR A 5 2.64 5.04 5.04
N PHE A 6 1.88 4.01 4.62
CA PHE A 6 0.51 4.27 4.23
C PHE A 6 -0.43 3.26 4.87
N LEU A 7 -1.64 3.74 5.09
CA LEU A 7 -2.69 2.98 5.72
C LEU A 7 -3.85 2.83 4.77
N VAL A 8 -4.44 1.65 4.74
CA VAL A 8 -5.59 1.37 3.89
C VAL A 8 -6.74 0.85 4.74
N ARG A 9 -7.93 0.94 4.19
CA ARG A 9 -9.15 0.43 4.78
C ARG A 9 -9.75 -0.63 3.89
N GLY A 10 -10.57 -1.48 4.50
CA GLY A 10 -11.37 -2.43 3.75
C GLY A 10 -10.70 -3.74 3.44
N ILE A 11 -9.57 -4.03 4.08
CA ILE A 11 -8.90 -5.31 3.88
C ILE A 11 -9.08 -6.22 5.08
N ASN A 12 -9.17 -7.53 4.80
CA ASN A 12 -9.22 -8.57 5.82
C ASN A 12 -10.32 -8.38 6.86
N VAL A 13 -11.46 -7.83 6.44
CA VAL A 13 -12.58 -7.56 7.34
C VAL A 13 -13.63 -8.65 7.20
N GLY A 14 -13.91 -9.35 8.29
CA GLY A 14 -14.99 -10.35 8.32
C GLY A 14 -14.89 -11.42 7.27
N GLY A 15 -13.69 -11.79 6.84
CA GLY A 15 -13.47 -12.76 5.78
C GLY A 15 -13.68 -12.23 4.37
N ARG A 16 -14.03 -10.95 4.24
CA ARG A 16 -14.18 -10.28 2.96
C ARG A 16 -12.94 -9.46 2.63
N ASN A 17 -12.77 -9.15 1.36
CA ASN A 17 -11.70 -8.27 0.88
C ASN A 17 -10.33 -8.74 1.37
N ARG A 18 -10.13 -10.05 1.33
CA ARG A 18 -8.86 -10.62 1.79
C ARG A 18 -7.73 -10.26 0.85
N VAL A 19 -6.63 -9.85 1.44
CA VAL A 19 -5.41 -9.52 0.71
C VAL A 19 -4.29 -10.39 1.28
N VAL A 20 -3.58 -11.08 0.39
CA VAL A 20 -2.38 -11.82 0.79
C VAL A 20 -1.28 -10.77 0.95
N MET A 21 -0.86 -10.51 2.18
CA MET A 21 0.08 -9.43 2.49
C MET A 21 1.39 -9.56 1.74
N GLU A 22 1.91 -10.78 1.64
CA GLU A 22 3.14 -11.05 0.92
C GLU A 22 3.04 -10.66 -0.55
N LYS A 23 1.93 -11.04 -1.19
CA LYS A 23 1.70 -10.69 -2.59
C LYS A 23 1.51 -9.19 -2.77
N PHE A 24 0.79 -8.55 -1.86
CA PHE A 24 0.56 -7.11 -1.91
C PHE A 24 1.88 -6.35 -1.80
N CYS A 25 2.74 -6.74 -0.88
CA CYS A 25 4.06 -6.13 -0.75
C CYS A 25 4.89 -6.33 -2.00
N HIS A 26 4.83 -7.51 -2.59
CA HIS A 26 5.55 -7.82 -3.82
C HIS A 26 5.05 -6.94 -4.97
N ASP A 27 3.73 -6.75 -5.06
CA ASP A 27 3.14 -5.90 -6.09
C ASP A 27 3.58 -4.44 -5.92
N LEU A 28 3.70 -3.97 -4.67
CA LEU A 28 4.22 -2.63 -4.41
C LEU A 28 5.68 -2.49 -4.85
N GLU A 29 6.47 -3.54 -4.64
CA GLU A 29 7.86 -3.53 -5.11
C GLU A 29 7.95 -3.40 -6.62
N LYS A 30 7.00 -3.96 -7.34
CA LYS A 30 6.94 -3.83 -8.80
C LYS A 30 6.69 -2.41 -9.25
N LEU A 31 6.10 -1.58 -8.40
CA LEU A 31 5.92 -0.16 -8.69
C LEU A 31 7.20 0.65 -8.50
N GLY A 32 8.25 0.03 -8.01
CA GLY A 32 9.52 0.68 -7.78
C GLY A 32 9.78 1.05 -6.32
N PHE A 33 8.89 0.68 -5.42
CA PHE A 33 9.09 0.91 -3.99
C PHE A 33 10.10 -0.09 -3.44
N LYS A 34 10.89 0.34 -2.47
CA LYS A 34 11.96 -0.46 -1.89
C LYS A 34 11.67 -0.77 -0.42
N ASN A 35 12.21 -1.88 0.05
CA ASN A 35 12.11 -2.28 1.46
C ASN A 35 10.66 -2.27 1.95
N VAL A 36 9.77 -2.84 1.14
CA VAL A 36 8.35 -2.89 1.45
C VAL A 36 8.09 -3.91 2.54
N SER A 37 7.32 -3.51 3.53
CA SER A 37 6.90 -4.40 4.61
C SER A 37 5.51 -4.01 5.09
N SER A 38 4.89 -4.90 5.85
CA SER A 38 3.58 -4.64 6.43
C SER A 38 3.60 -4.96 7.91
N PHE A 39 2.71 -4.31 8.67
CA PHE A 39 2.59 -4.56 10.09
C PHE A 39 1.37 -5.43 10.34
N ILE A 40 1.61 -6.72 10.58
CA ILE A 40 0.58 -7.73 10.78
C ILE A 40 -0.43 -7.67 9.62
N ASN A 41 -1.66 -8.02 9.77
CA ASN A 41 -2.69 -7.90 8.73
C ASN A 41 -3.57 -6.68 8.98
N SER A 42 -2.95 -5.57 9.33
CA SER A 42 -3.65 -4.39 9.81
C SER A 42 -3.90 -3.31 8.76
N GLY A 43 -3.36 -3.49 7.55
CA GLY A 43 -3.50 -2.46 6.53
C GLY A 43 -2.49 -1.34 6.66
N ILE A 44 -1.41 -1.55 7.40
CA ILE A 44 -0.33 -0.59 7.55
C ILE A 44 0.87 -1.10 6.78
N PHE A 45 1.40 -0.27 5.88
CA PHE A 45 2.51 -0.64 5.01
C PHE A 45 3.63 0.39 5.10
N PHE A 46 4.86 -0.11 5.03
CA PHE A 46 6.06 0.71 5.06
C PHE A 46 6.87 0.47 3.79
N PHE A 47 7.47 1.52 3.26
CA PHE A 47 8.33 1.39 2.08
C PHE A 47 9.23 2.60 1.95
N ASP A 48 10.25 2.48 1.10
CA ASP A 48 11.14 3.59 0.78
C ASP A 48 10.89 4.03 -0.65
N SER A 49 10.82 5.35 -0.86
CA SER A 49 10.62 5.90 -2.20
C SER A 49 11.20 7.31 -2.29
N PRO A 50 11.77 7.69 -3.45
CA PRO A 50 12.21 9.06 -3.68
C PRO A 50 11.10 9.99 -4.13
N MET A 51 9.90 9.48 -4.38
CA MET A 51 8.80 10.26 -4.94
C MET A 51 8.23 11.24 -3.95
N MET A 52 7.67 12.34 -4.46
CA MET A 52 6.94 13.30 -3.65
C MET A 52 5.61 12.71 -3.21
N LYS A 53 5.07 13.25 -2.12
CA LYS A 53 3.83 12.73 -1.53
C LYS A 53 2.67 12.69 -2.52
N GLU A 54 2.50 13.74 -3.32
CA GLU A 54 1.42 13.81 -4.30
C GLU A 54 1.56 12.74 -5.36
N GLU A 55 2.78 12.52 -5.82
CA GLU A 55 3.05 11.48 -6.82
C GLU A 55 2.84 10.09 -6.26
N LEU A 56 3.27 9.88 -5.01
CA LEU A 56 3.06 8.61 -4.31
C LEU A 56 1.58 8.30 -4.17
N LEU A 57 0.80 9.28 -3.76
CA LEU A 57 -0.62 9.08 -3.55
C LEU A 57 -1.32 8.69 -4.84
N LEU A 58 -0.99 9.38 -5.94
CA LEU A 58 -1.56 9.06 -7.24
C LEU A 58 -1.17 7.65 -7.70
N ALA A 59 0.10 7.29 -7.53
CA ALA A 59 0.58 5.98 -7.94
C ALA A 59 -0.10 4.87 -7.13
N ILE A 60 -0.23 5.06 -5.84
CA ILE A 60 -0.87 4.06 -4.97
C ILE A 60 -2.35 3.95 -5.30
N GLU A 61 -3.05 5.06 -5.47
CA GLU A 61 -4.47 5.05 -5.80
C GLU A 61 -4.72 4.36 -7.13
N GLU A 62 -3.91 4.65 -8.13
CA GLU A 62 -4.03 4.00 -9.43
C GLU A 62 -3.80 2.50 -9.34
N PHE A 63 -2.78 2.10 -8.61
CA PHE A 63 -2.48 0.69 -8.39
C PHE A 63 -3.65 -0.02 -7.71
N LEU A 64 -4.21 0.58 -6.66
CA LEU A 64 -5.33 -0.02 -5.94
C LEU A 64 -6.56 -0.11 -6.82
N ASN A 65 -6.84 0.93 -7.61
CA ASN A 65 -7.99 0.90 -8.51
C ASN A 65 -7.90 -0.20 -9.55
N MET A 66 -6.69 -0.49 -10.02
CA MET A 66 -6.48 -1.51 -11.04
C MET A 66 -6.46 -2.93 -10.49
N SER A 67 -5.92 -3.11 -9.30
CA SER A 67 -5.66 -4.44 -8.77
C SER A 67 -6.44 -4.78 -7.50
N TYR A 68 -6.80 -3.78 -6.73
CA TYR A 68 -7.47 -3.94 -5.44
C TYR A 68 -8.52 -2.86 -5.26
N ALA A 69 -9.49 -2.82 -6.15
CA ALA A 69 -10.47 -1.72 -6.20
C ALA A 69 -11.31 -1.58 -4.93
N PHE A 70 -11.37 -2.63 -4.10
CA PHE A 70 -12.11 -2.59 -2.85
C PHE A 70 -11.33 -1.93 -1.70
N ILE A 71 -10.04 -1.60 -1.92
CA ILE A 71 -9.19 -0.98 -0.91
C ILE A 71 -9.17 0.52 -1.12
N ASN A 72 -9.31 1.27 -0.03
CA ASN A 72 -9.22 2.72 -0.06
C ASN A 72 -8.03 3.18 0.77
N VAL A 73 -7.26 4.11 0.23
CA VAL A 73 -6.17 4.72 0.98
C VAL A 73 -6.77 5.56 2.09
N PHE A 74 -6.35 5.32 3.32
CA PHE A 74 -6.79 6.07 4.48
C PHE A 74 -5.85 7.25 4.75
N SER A 75 -4.56 7.00 4.72
CA SER A 75 -3.56 8.01 5.05
C SER A 75 -2.22 7.66 4.45
N LEU A 76 -1.43 8.68 4.13
CA LEU A 76 -0.08 8.50 3.63
C LEU A 76 0.84 9.47 4.37
N PHE A 77 1.91 8.93 4.94
CA PHE A 77 2.94 9.71 5.65
C PHE A 77 4.29 9.51 4.98
N THR A 78 4.99 10.58 4.79
CA THR A 78 6.35 10.54 4.21
C THR A 78 7.37 11.16 5.14
#